data_e7680b177e5ee9239f382b2caa55e1a5
#
_entry.id   e7680b177e5ee9239f382b2caa55e1a5
#
_cell.length_a   1.000
_cell.length_b   1.000
_cell.length_c   1.000
_cell.angle_alpha   90.00
_cell.angle_beta   90.00
_cell.angle_gamma   90.00
#
_symmetry.space_group_name_H-M   'P 1'
#
loop_
_entity.id
_entity.type
_entity.pdbx_description
1 polymer ?
#
loop_
_entity_poly.entity_id
_entity_poly.type
_entity_poly.pdbx_seq_one_letter_code
_entity_poly.pdbx_strand_id
1 'polypeptide(L)'
;MEVILNPRLFILPDSEIHTVGLQNLTYGSLSRRGVATMIKTLGELFPQGEIRGFDLGCGDGELIYHLKEIPGSVWEGVEISEHRVSAQTRDVSIWQGDMLQENFRHYNVLHADNLCLEDSVAAALEEKIVREFSGIYISYRKPESVKFLRSAIYLKTVPTETTWTTHGIHYYLLP
;
A
#
# COMPACT_ATOMS: atom_id res chain seq x y z
N MET A 1 10.52 0.09 17.71
CA MET A 1 10.09 -0.42 16.39
C MET A 1 11.29 -0.65 15.51
N GLU A 2 11.40 -1.84 14.94
CA GLU A 2 12.44 -2.20 13.98
C GLU A 2 11.77 -2.67 12.69
N VAL A 3 12.10 -2.04 11.56
CA VAL A 3 11.65 -2.44 10.24
C VAL A 3 12.73 -3.34 9.62
N ILE A 4 12.38 -4.57 9.33
CA ILE A 4 13.29 -5.56 8.77
C ILE A 4 13.05 -5.69 7.28
N LEU A 5 14.11 -5.41 6.48
CA LEU A 5 14.08 -5.65 5.05
C LEU A 5 14.50 -7.08 4.77
N ASN A 6 13.56 -7.91 4.30
CA ASN A 6 13.84 -9.31 3.99
C ASN A 6 14.40 -9.43 2.56
N PRO A 7 15.65 -9.89 2.37
CA PRO A 7 16.25 -10.04 1.04
C PRO A 7 15.46 -10.96 0.10
N ARG A 8 14.71 -11.93 0.63
CA ARG A 8 13.90 -12.85 -0.16
C ARG A 8 12.81 -12.14 -0.98
N LEU A 9 12.42 -10.93 -0.60
CA LEU A 9 11.43 -10.14 -1.34
C LEU A 9 11.92 -9.70 -2.72
N PHE A 10 13.23 -9.70 -2.94
CA PHE A 10 13.88 -9.24 -4.17
C PHE A 10 14.37 -10.37 -5.08
N ILE A 11 14.34 -11.61 -4.60
CA ILE A 11 14.73 -12.80 -5.37
C ILE A 11 13.46 -13.58 -5.70
N LEU A 12 12.92 -13.34 -6.89
CA LEU A 12 11.62 -13.87 -7.30
C LEU A 12 11.77 -15.07 -8.25
N PRO A 13 10.82 -16.02 -8.22
CA PRO A 13 10.77 -17.09 -9.21
C PRO A 13 10.57 -16.54 -10.63
N ASP A 14 11.24 -17.13 -11.63
CA ASP A 14 11.10 -16.74 -13.04
C ASP A 14 9.66 -16.81 -13.51
N SER A 15 8.88 -17.78 -13.03
CA SER A 15 7.47 -17.92 -13.36
C SER A 15 6.64 -16.70 -12.96
N GLU A 16 6.91 -16.11 -11.81
CA GLU A 16 6.22 -14.90 -11.36
C GLU A 16 6.63 -13.69 -12.20
N ILE A 17 7.92 -13.54 -12.48
CA ILE A 17 8.43 -12.45 -13.32
C ILE A 17 7.82 -12.53 -14.72
N HIS A 18 7.72 -13.72 -15.29
CA HIS A 18 7.15 -13.94 -16.62
C HIS A 18 5.65 -13.64 -16.68
N THR A 19 4.91 -14.01 -15.65
CA THR A 19 3.44 -13.86 -15.61
C THR A 19 3.01 -12.44 -15.27
N VAL A 20 3.66 -11.79 -14.30
CA VAL A 20 3.26 -10.49 -13.75
C VAL A 20 4.04 -9.33 -14.37
N GLY A 21 5.28 -9.56 -14.73
CA GLY A 21 6.20 -8.54 -15.23
C GLY A 21 7.07 -7.95 -14.12
N LEU A 22 8.34 -7.78 -14.41
CA LEU A 22 9.33 -7.31 -13.43
C LEU A 22 8.98 -5.92 -12.89
N GLN A 23 8.48 -5.02 -13.75
CA GLN A 23 8.10 -3.67 -13.35
C GLN A 23 7.02 -3.68 -12.27
N ASN A 24 5.96 -4.47 -12.46
CA ASN A 24 4.86 -4.57 -11.50
C ASN A 24 5.24 -5.33 -10.22
N LEU A 25 6.34 -6.06 -10.24
CA LEU A 25 6.88 -6.78 -9.10
C LEU A 25 7.95 -5.99 -8.34
N THR A 26 8.29 -4.80 -8.82
CA THR A 26 9.25 -3.94 -8.12
C THR A 26 8.73 -3.60 -6.74
N TYR A 27 9.56 -3.81 -5.73
CA TYR A 27 9.20 -3.67 -4.33
C TYR A 27 10.08 -2.62 -3.65
N GLY A 28 9.44 -1.75 -2.92
CA GLY A 28 10.13 -0.80 -2.05
C GLY A 28 9.54 -0.86 -0.63
N SER A 29 10.23 -0.27 0.31
CA SER A 29 9.80 -0.26 1.71
C SER A 29 10.06 1.09 2.35
N LEU A 30 9.31 1.39 3.41
CA LEU A 30 9.57 2.53 4.26
C LEU A 30 10.68 2.18 5.25
N SER A 31 11.54 3.16 5.56
CA SER A 31 12.43 3.05 6.70
C SER A 31 11.64 3.16 8.00
N ARG A 32 12.29 2.91 9.13
CA ARG A 32 11.70 3.12 10.46
C ARG A 32 11.09 4.52 10.63
N ARG A 33 11.81 5.55 10.18
CA ARG A 33 11.33 6.93 10.23
C ARG A 33 10.13 7.16 9.33
N GLY A 34 10.14 6.55 8.15
CA GLY A 34 9.02 6.63 7.21
C GLY A 34 7.76 6.00 7.76
N VAL A 35 7.86 4.86 8.40
CA VAL A 35 6.72 4.21 9.09
C VAL A 35 6.19 5.10 10.19
N ALA A 36 7.07 5.68 11.02
CA ALA A 36 6.65 6.60 12.07
C ALA A 36 5.93 7.85 11.50
N THR A 37 6.40 8.38 10.38
CA THR A 37 5.74 9.49 9.68
C THR A 37 4.34 9.11 9.21
N MET A 38 4.17 7.93 8.64
CA MET A 38 2.87 7.45 8.17
C MET A 38 1.91 7.21 9.33
N ILE A 39 2.36 6.61 10.42
CA ILE A 39 1.57 6.41 11.64
C ILE A 39 1.07 7.76 12.17
N LYS A 40 1.94 8.75 12.27
CA LYS A 40 1.59 10.10 12.71
C LYS A 40 0.54 10.72 11.79
N THR A 41 0.74 10.65 10.48
CA THR A 41 -0.16 11.22 9.49
C THR A 41 -1.55 10.59 9.57
N LEU A 42 -1.63 9.27 9.65
CA LEU A 42 -2.90 8.56 9.78
C LEU A 42 -3.60 8.88 11.11
N GLY A 43 -2.85 9.03 12.19
CA GLY A 43 -3.39 9.47 13.48
C GLY A 43 -4.01 10.86 13.43
N GLU A 44 -3.42 11.76 12.66
CA GLU A 44 -3.97 13.12 12.45
C GLU A 44 -5.24 13.08 11.58
N LEU A 45 -5.29 12.21 10.56
CA LEU A 45 -6.45 12.08 9.67
C LEU A 45 -7.61 11.34 10.32
N PHE A 46 -7.35 10.47 11.30
CA PHE A 46 -8.34 9.67 12.01
C PHE A 46 -8.21 9.89 13.54
N PRO A 47 -8.46 11.10 14.05
CA PRO A 47 -8.19 11.40 15.46
C PRO A 47 -9.07 10.61 16.44
N GLN A 48 -10.23 10.12 16.01
CA GLN A 48 -11.18 9.38 16.84
C GLN A 48 -11.82 8.19 16.12
N GLY A 49 -11.31 7.81 14.95
CA GLY A 49 -11.89 6.79 14.10
C GLY A 49 -11.20 5.45 14.20
N GLU A 50 -11.94 4.39 13.90
CA GLU A 50 -11.37 3.08 13.62
C GLU A 50 -10.78 3.06 12.21
N ILE A 51 -9.55 2.57 12.09
CA ILE A 51 -8.92 2.31 10.80
C ILE A 51 -9.12 0.84 10.44
N ARG A 52 -9.72 0.60 9.30
CA ARG A 52 -9.77 -0.70 8.62
C ARG A 52 -8.92 -0.57 7.36
N GLY A 53 -7.64 -0.88 7.50
CA GLY A 53 -6.65 -0.67 6.46
C GLY A 53 -6.40 -1.90 5.60
N PHE A 54 -6.14 -1.66 4.32
CA PHE A 54 -5.77 -2.68 3.35
C PHE A 54 -4.52 -2.25 2.59
N ASP A 55 -3.50 -3.09 2.64
CA ASP A 55 -2.23 -2.86 1.95
C ASP A 55 -2.21 -3.64 0.63
N LEU A 56 -2.22 -2.91 -0.47
CA LEU A 56 -2.24 -3.44 -1.82
C LEU A 56 -0.79 -3.61 -2.30
N GLY A 57 -0.34 -4.85 -2.44
CA GLY A 57 1.06 -5.16 -2.70
C GLY A 57 1.88 -5.18 -1.40
N CYS A 58 1.39 -5.90 -0.41
CA CYS A 58 1.91 -5.86 0.96
C CYS A 58 3.25 -6.59 1.18
N GLY A 59 3.78 -7.28 0.17
CA GLY A 59 5.00 -8.07 0.32
C GLY A 59 4.85 -9.15 1.39
N ASP A 60 5.72 -9.15 2.38
CA ASP A 60 5.69 -10.07 3.52
C ASP A 60 4.87 -9.55 4.71
N GLY A 61 4.22 -8.39 4.57
CA GLY A 61 3.38 -7.80 5.61
C GLY A 61 4.12 -7.00 6.67
N GLU A 62 5.40 -6.70 6.47
CA GLU A 62 6.20 -5.97 7.47
C GLU A 62 5.62 -4.58 7.77
N LEU A 63 5.17 -3.83 6.75
CA LEU A 63 4.59 -2.51 6.96
C LEU A 63 3.33 -2.57 7.84
N ILE A 64 2.38 -3.43 7.50
CA ILE A 64 1.13 -3.49 8.25
C ILE A 64 1.31 -4.03 9.67
N TYR A 65 2.34 -4.83 9.92
CA TYR A 65 2.70 -5.22 11.27
C TYR A 65 2.98 -3.98 12.14
N HIS A 66 3.67 -2.98 11.59
CA HIS A 66 3.95 -1.75 12.32
C HIS A 66 2.75 -0.79 12.35
N LEU A 67 1.95 -0.74 11.28
CA LEU A 67 0.75 0.11 11.25
C LEU A 67 -0.31 -0.33 12.27
N LYS A 68 -0.31 -1.59 12.68
CA LYS A 68 -1.17 -2.10 13.75
C LYS A 68 -0.93 -1.41 15.10
N GLU A 69 0.19 -0.71 15.25
CA GLU A 69 0.45 0.10 16.46
C GLU A 69 -0.49 1.30 16.59
N ILE A 70 -1.13 1.74 15.51
CA ILE A 70 -2.15 2.78 15.58
C ILE A 70 -3.34 2.26 16.40
N PRO A 71 -3.70 2.90 17.52
CA PRO A 71 -4.80 2.41 18.35
C PRO A 71 -6.12 2.33 17.58
N GLY A 72 -6.83 1.21 17.74
CA GLY A 72 -8.11 0.97 17.07
C GLY A 72 -7.99 0.62 15.58
N SER A 73 -6.80 0.34 15.08
CA SER A 73 -6.61 -0.04 13.68
C SER A 73 -6.54 -1.56 13.50
N VAL A 74 -7.11 -2.00 12.38
CA VAL A 74 -7.02 -3.39 11.89
C VAL A 74 -6.49 -3.33 10.46
N TRP A 75 -5.49 -4.14 10.16
CA TRP A 75 -4.82 -4.13 8.86
C TRP A 75 -4.76 -5.52 8.25
N GLU A 76 -5.04 -5.57 6.96
CA GLU A 76 -4.90 -6.74 6.12
C GLU A 76 -4.11 -6.39 4.87
N GLY A 77 -3.60 -7.37 4.16
CA GLY A 77 -2.82 -7.12 2.95
C GLY A 77 -2.97 -8.21 1.89
N VAL A 78 -2.82 -7.82 0.64
CA VAL A 78 -2.78 -8.71 -0.51
C VAL A 78 -1.49 -8.49 -1.28
N GLU A 79 -0.89 -9.58 -1.73
CA GLU A 79 0.33 -9.58 -2.51
C GLU A 79 0.22 -10.57 -3.67
N ILE A 80 0.58 -10.14 -4.88
CA ILE A 80 0.48 -10.99 -6.06
C ILE A 80 1.54 -12.10 -6.08
N SER A 81 2.69 -11.87 -5.43
CA SER A 81 3.78 -12.84 -5.36
C SER A 81 3.56 -13.81 -4.19
N GLU A 82 3.27 -15.06 -4.51
CA GLU A 82 3.21 -16.13 -3.51
C GLU A 82 4.53 -16.26 -2.75
N HIS A 83 5.65 -16.07 -3.45
CA HIS A 83 6.99 -16.11 -2.84
C HIS A 83 7.14 -15.08 -1.73
N ARG A 84 6.65 -13.85 -1.96
CA ARG A 84 6.69 -12.78 -0.95
C ARG A 84 5.77 -13.06 0.23
N VAL A 85 4.56 -13.54 -0.02
CA VAL A 85 3.63 -13.94 1.06
C VAL A 85 4.25 -15.04 1.92
N SER A 86 4.88 -16.03 1.29
CA SER A 86 5.57 -17.12 1.99
C SER A 86 6.78 -16.67 2.81
N ALA A 87 7.30 -15.48 2.56
CA ALA A 87 8.40 -14.90 3.33
C ALA A 87 7.96 -14.23 4.63
N GLN A 88 6.66 -14.26 4.94
CA GLN A 88 6.10 -13.68 6.15
C GLN A 88 6.77 -14.22 7.41
N THR A 89 7.23 -13.31 8.28
CA THR A 89 7.83 -13.63 9.57
C THR A 89 7.06 -13.05 10.75
N ARG A 90 6.10 -12.15 10.47
CA ARG A 90 5.25 -11.50 11.46
C ARG A 90 3.86 -12.12 11.47
N ASP A 91 3.17 -11.99 12.59
CA ASP A 91 1.78 -12.39 12.72
C ASP A 91 0.88 -11.28 12.15
N VAL A 92 0.58 -11.39 10.86
CA VAL A 92 -0.26 -10.46 10.11
C VAL A 92 -1.20 -11.23 9.19
N SER A 93 -2.34 -10.61 8.88
CA SER A 93 -3.34 -11.18 7.97
C SER A 93 -3.06 -10.75 6.54
N ILE A 94 -2.32 -11.56 5.82
CA ILE A 94 -1.99 -11.33 4.40
C ILE A 94 -2.29 -12.58 3.57
N TRP A 95 -2.57 -12.38 2.29
CA TRP A 95 -2.80 -13.49 1.35
C TRP A 95 -2.29 -13.18 -0.03
N GLN A 96 -2.09 -14.24 -0.82
CA GLN A 96 -1.73 -14.11 -2.22
C GLN A 96 -2.99 -13.78 -3.04
N GLY A 97 -2.89 -12.79 -3.90
CA GLY A 97 -3.98 -12.39 -4.79
C GLY A 97 -3.64 -11.18 -5.65
N ASP A 98 -4.53 -10.91 -6.59
CA ASP A 98 -4.46 -9.72 -7.44
C ASP A 98 -5.31 -8.61 -6.80
N MET A 99 -4.70 -7.47 -6.48
CA MET A 99 -5.41 -6.33 -5.89
C MET A 99 -6.58 -5.84 -6.75
N LEU A 100 -6.51 -6.02 -8.07
CA LEU A 100 -7.59 -5.63 -8.98
C LEU A 100 -8.82 -6.54 -8.88
N GLN A 101 -8.70 -7.69 -8.22
CA GLN A 101 -9.79 -8.64 -7.99
C GLN A 101 -10.33 -8.59 -6.55
N GLU A 102 -9.72 -7.81 -5.68
CA GLU A 102 -10.14 -7.68 -4.29
C GLU A 102 -11.33 -6.73 -4.13
N ASN A 103 -12.06 -6.88 -3.02
CA ASN A 103 -13.17 -5.99 -2.67
C ASN A 103 -12.69 -4.92 -1.69
N PHE A 104 -12.83 -3.64 -2.06
CA PHE A 104 -12.36 -2.52 -1.24
C PHE A 104 -13.43 -1.93 -0.31
N ARG A 105 -14.67 -2.41 -0.37
CA ARG A 105 -15.82 -1.78 0.32
C ARG A 105 -15.75 -1.85 1.85
N HIS A 106 -15.03 -2.82 2.38
CA HIS A 106 -14.95 -3.04 3.83
C HIS A 106 -13.83 -2.24 4.52
N TYR A 107 -13.04 -1.54 3.75
CA TYR A 107 -11.89 -0.78 4.24
C TYR A 107 -12.17 0.72 4.20
N ASN A 108 -11.48 1.48 5.04
CA ASN A 108 -11.50 2.94 5.02
C ASN A 108 -10.11 3.57 4.84
N VAL A 109 -9.07 2.76 4.77
CA VAL A 109 -7.74 3.18 4.36
C VAL A 109 -7.20 2.15 3.36
N LEU A 110 -6.77 2.63 2.20
CA LEU A 110 -6.00 1.83 1.24
C LEU A 110 -4.60 2.40 1.13
N HIS A 111 -3.62 1.54 1.20
CA HIS A 111 -2.22 1.87 0.95
C HIS A 111 -1.72 1.08 -0.25
N ALA A 112 -1.06 1.74 -1.18
CA ALA A 112 -0.38 1.08 -2.28
C ALA A 112 0.98 1.74 -2.51
N ASP A 113 2.05 0.97 -2.35
CA ASP A 113 3.34 1.38 -2.90
C ASP A 113 3.33 1.12 -4.40
N ASN A 114 2.77 2.10 -5.12
CA ASN A 114 2.44 2.01 -6.53
C ASN A 114 3.44 2.71 -7.44
N LEU A 115 4.59 3.13 -6.91
CA LEU A 115 5.53 3.98 -7.63
C LEU A 115 6.01 3.37 -8.94
N CYS A 116 6.30 2.08 -8.96
CA CYS A 116 6.85 1.37 -10.10
C CYS A 116 5.83 0.57 -10.93
N LEU A 117 4.53 0.63 -10.60
CA LEU A 117 3.51 -0.03 -11.41
C LEU A 117 3.50 0.54 -12.85
N GLU A 118 3.20 -0.30 -13.82
CA GLU A 118 2.89 0.18 -15.17
C GLU A 118 1.71 1.17 -15.11
N ASP A 119 1.74 2.21 -15.95
CA ASP A 119 0.73 3.26 -15.95
C ASP A 119 -0.69 2.70 -16.14
N SER A 120 -0.85 1.69 -16.99
CA SER A 120 -2.14 1.03 -17.21
C SER A 120 -2.65 0.31 -15.98
N VAL A 121 -1.77 -0.31 -15.20
CA VAL A 121 -2.11 -1.00 -13.95
C VAL A 121 -2.48 0.04 -12.86
N ALA A 122 -1.70 1.10 -12.76
CA ALA A 122 -1.99 2.20 -11.83
C ALA A 122 -3.35 2.84 -12.15
N ALA A 123 -3.64 3.11 -13.41
CA ALA A 123 -4.93 3.67 -13.84
C ALA A 123 -6.09 2.72 -13.53
N ALA A 124 -5.94 1.43 -13.79
CA ALA A 124 -6.97 0.42 -13.49
C ALA A 124 -7.26 0.34 -11.99
N LEU A 125 -6.23 0.39 -11.15
CA LEU A 125 -6.38 0.43 -9.70
C LEU A 125 -7.13 1.69 -9.26
N GLU A 126 -6.75 2.85 -9.76
CA GLU A 126 -7.38 4.13 -9.42
C GLU A 126 -8.86 4.14 -9.82
N GLU A 127 -9.21 3.62 -10.98
CA GLU A 127 -10.60 3.51 -11.42
C GLU A 127 -11.43 2.55 -10.55
N LYS A 128 -10.82 1.45 -10.14
CA LYS A 128 -11.45 0.53 -9.18
C LYS A 128 -11.69 1.20 -7.83
N ILE A 129 -10.73 1.97 -7.34
CA ILE A 129 -10.86 2.73 -6.09
C ILE A 129 -12.04 3.69 -6.16
N VAL A 130 -12.18 4.43 -7.26
CA VAL A 130 -13.32 5.34 -7.45
C VAL A 130 -14.66 4.61 -7.41
N ARG A 131 -14.73 3.40 -7.99
CA ARG A 131 -15.99 2.61 -8.02
C ARG A 131 -16.36 1.99 -6.68
N GLU A 132 -15.39 1.60 -5.88
CA GLU A 132 -15.66 0.67 -4.77
C GLU A 132 -15.26 1.20 -3.39
N PHE A 133 -14.48 2.26 -3.32
CA PHE A 133 -13.85 2.67 -2.08
C PHE A 133 -14.31 4.04 -1.60
N SER A 134 -14.47 4.16 -0.28
CA SER A 134 -14.69 5.43 0.41
C SER A 134 -13.75 5.50 1.60
N GLY A 135 -12.96 6.56 1.70
CA GLY A 135 -11.96 6.73 2.76
C GLY A 135 -10.67 7.36 2.27
N ILE A 136 -9.59 7.06 2.94
CA ILE A 136 -8.25 7.60 2.61
C ILE A 136 -7.47 6.61 1.75
N TYR A 137 -6.98 7.11 0.61
CA TYR A 137 -6.05 6.39 -0.26
C TYR A 137 -4.66 6.99 -0.18
N ILE A 138 -3.66 6.14 0.05
CA ILE A 138 -2.24 6.51 0.18
C ILE A 138 -1.51 6.03 -1.06
N SER A 139 -0.93 6.97 -1.82
CA SER A 139 -0.27 6.72 -3.10
C SER A 139 1.14 7.30 -3.12
N TYR A 140 2.07 6.62 -3.79
CA TYR A 140 3.47 7.04 -3.92
C TYR A 140 3.76 7.74 -5.25
N ARG A 141 2.75 7.91 -6.08
CA ARG A 141 2.86 8.56 -7.38
C ARG A 141 1.63 9.44 -7.66
N LYS A 142 1.77 10.33 -8.63
CA LYS A 142 0.62 11.11 -9.11
C LYS A 142 -0.34 10.21 -9.86
N PRO A 143 -1.66 10.48 -9.78
CA PRO A 143 -2.66 9.66 -10.45
C PRO A 143 -2.53 9.69 -11.98
N GLU A 144 -2.85 8.56 -12.61
CA GLU A 144 -2.94 8.40 -14.06
C GLU A 144 -4.38 8.53 -14.57
N SER A 145 -5.37 8.18 -13.75
CA SER A 145 -6.78 8.15 -14.14
C SER A 145 -7.42 9.53 -14.02
N VAL A 146 -8.04 9.99 -15.11
CA VAL A 146 -8.85 11.21 -15.11
C VAL A 146 -10.08 11.06 -14.20
N LYS A 147 -10.69 9.87 -14.17
CA LYS A 147 -11.83 9.59 -13.27
C LYS A 147 -11.43 9.76 -11.82
N PHE A 148 -10.26 9.25 -11.45
CA PHE A 148 -9.73 9.42 -10.10
C PHE A 148 -9.51 10.89 -9.76
N LEU A 149 -8.85 11.64 -10.65
CA LEU A 149 -8.59 13.06 -10.46
C LEU A 149 -9.85 13.90 -10.28
N ARG A 150 -10.95 13.50 -10.92
CA ARG A 150 -12.25 14.18 -10.80
C ARG A 150 -13.01 13.84 -9.53
N SER A 151 -12.77 12.67 -8.94
CA SER A 151 -13.54 12.13 -7.82
C SER A 151 -12.82 12.26 -6.49
N ALA A 152 -11.49 12.14 -6.48
CA ALA A 152 -10.71 12.19 -5.27
C ALA A 152 -10.41 13.62 -4.83
N ILE A 153 -10.41 13.83 -3.53
CA ILE A 153 -10.00 15.10 -2.92
C ILE A 153 -8.55 14.94 -2.47
N TYR A 154 -7.65 15.73 -3.04
CA TYR A 154 -6.27 15.77 -2.59
C TYR A 154 -6.18 16.41 -1.22
N LEU A 155 -5.58 15.72 -0.26
CA LEU A 155 -5.42 16.22 1.10
C LEU A 155 -4.04 16.84 1.32
N LYS A 156 -3.01 16.06 1.12
CA LYS A 156 -1.63 16.51 1.29
C LYS A 156 -0.61 15.51 0.73
N THR A 157 0.61 16.00 0.58
CA THR A 157 1.80 15.18 0.31
C THR A 157 2.75 15.31 1.48
N VAL A 158 3.20 14.20 2.02
CA VAL A 158 4.09 14.15 3.19
C VAL A 158 5.43 13.55 2.77
N PRO A 159 6.54 14.29 2.92
CA PRO A 159 7.88 13.72 2.73
C PRO A 159 8.09 12.56 3.72
N THR A 160 8.40 11.39 3.18
CA THR A 160 8.46 10.15 3.96
C THR A 160 9.73 9.40 3.58
N GLU A 161 10.51 9.00 4.59
CA GLU A 161 11.77 8.30 4.36
C GLU A 161 11.48 6.86 3.93
N THR A 162 12.05 6.50 2.80
CA THR A 162 12.05 5.14 2.26
C THR A 162 13.42 4.51 2.42
N THR A 163 13.56 3.24 2.05
CA THR A 163 14.85 2.54 2.08
C THR A 163 15.82 3.03 1.00
N TRP A 164 15.37 3.85 0.04
CA TRP A 164 16.21 4.38 -1.04
C TRP A 164 16.34 5.91 -1.04
N THR A 165 15.36 6.64 -0.51
CA THR A 165 15.38 8.12 -0.49
C THR A 165 14.27 8.65 0.41
N THR A 166 14.14 9.99 0.48
CA THR A 166 12.90 10.62 0.98
C THR A 166 11.97 10.88 -0.19
N HIS A 167 10.75 10.41 -0.10
CA HIS A 167 9.75 10.47 -1.17
C HIS A 167 8.46 11.12 -0.68
N GLY A 168 7.84 11.93 -1.55
CA GLY A 168 6.53 12.52 -1.26
C GLY A 168 5.43 11.49 -1.40
N ILE A 169 4.74 11.18 -0.29
CA ILE A 169 3.60 10.27 -0.27
C ILE A 169 2.32 11.09 -0.23
N HIS A 170 1.39 10.76 -1.14
CA HIS A 170 0.17 11.52 -1.38
C HIS A 170 -1.02 10.88 -0.68
N TYR A 171 -1.81 11.70 -0.01
CA TYR A 171 -3.02 11.29 0.70
C TYR A 171 -4.25 11.90 0.02
N TYR A 172 -5.20 11.05 -0.34
CA TYR A 172 -6.44 11.43 -1.00
C TYR A 172 -7.65 10.95 -0.21
N LEU A 173 -8.72 11.73 -0.25
CA LEU A 173 -10.03 11.34 0.28
C LEU A 173 -10.95 10.96 -0.88
N LEU A 174 -11.51 9.77 -0.82
CA LEU A 174 -12.61 9.31 -1.66
C LEU A 174 -13.90 9.43 -0.84
N PRO A 175 -14.78 10.36 -1.20
CA PRO A 175 -16.02 10.56 -0.46
C PRO A 175 -17.01 9.40 -0.55
#